data_9a1fa7a92581e6e2edc35482f862ca48
#
_entry.id   9a1fa7a92581e6e2edc35482f862ca48
#
_cell.length_a   1.000
_cell.length_b   1.000
_cell.length_c   1.000
_cell.angle_alpha   90.00
_cell.angle_beta   90.00
_cell.angle_gamma   90.00
#
_symmetry.space_group_name_H-M   'P 1'
#
loop_
_entity.id
_entity.type
_entity.pdbx_description
1 polymer ?
#
loop_
_entity_poly.entity_id
_entity_poly.type
_entity_poly.pdbx_seq_one_letter_code
_entity_poly.pdbx_strand_id
1 'polypeptide(L)'
;SRRQRQMCIRDSCIGLVLKNLLGDTASNGSVQKIETSRFARTDLENRLLMIDDDLNMNALPKTNYIKSIVTAEAKMDVERKGIQSYQSDIYARFLCFGNGALTALYDHSDGFWRRQLVLTTKDRPADREDDPFLVEALSRELEGILLWCLEGLQRLLRNGYKFTVSPRAAANLEAIKRNSNNVLDFLDSEGYFRYKTDFSVSSRDLYDLYKMWCEDNACHPVSAARLSSEVNQNAARLNLEPTNNIYLPGGRRVRGFLGIEALVYPCP
;
A
#
# COMPACT_ATOMS: atom_id res chain seq x y z
N SER A 1 15.92 -11.62 24.34
CA SER A 1 15.27 -10.79 25.14
C SER A 1 15.63 -9.31 25.29
N ARG A 2 16.68 -8.85 26.00
CA ARG A 2 17.03 -7.40 26.06
C ARG A 2 17.52 -6.82 24.73
N ARG A 3 18.23 -7.60 23.91
CA ARG A 3 18.71 -7.15 22.58
C ARG A 3 17.58 -7.01 21.54
N GLN A 4 16.51 -7.78 21.62
CA GLN A 4 15.35 -7.62 20.73
C GLN A 4 14.52 -6.37 21.02
N ARG A 5 14.49 -5.87 22.27
CA ARG A 5 13.83 -4.60 22.63
C ARG A 5 14.60 -3.37 22.11
N GLN A 6 15.90 -3.49 21.83
CA GLN A 6 16.72 -2.36 21.36
C GLN A 6 16.55 -2.06 19.85
N MET A 7 15.97 -2.96 19.05
CA MET A 7 15.84 -2.78 17.61
C MET A 7 14.60 -1.96 17.18
N CYS A 8 13.57 -1.85 18.03
CA CYS A 8 12.32 -1.11 17.74
C CYS A 8 12.22 0.29 18.37
N ILE A 9 13.28 0.80 18.99
CA ILE A 9 13.20 2.01 19.86
C ILE A 9 12.94 3.32 19.08
N ARG A 10 13.16 3.38 17.76
CA ARG A 10 13.07 4.64 17.01
C ARG A 10 11.66 4.98 16.55
N ASP A 11 11.03 4.03 15.93
CA ASP A 11 9.73 4.26 15.29
C ASP A 11 8.64 4.26 16.36
N SER A 12 8.75 3.39 17.36
CA SER A 12 7.87 3.34 18.54
C SER A 12 7.90 4.62 19.39
N CYS A 13 9.02 5.35 19.46
CA CYS A 13 9.11 6.59 20.25
C CYS A 13 8.11 7.65 19.79
N ILE A 14 7.96 7.86 18.49
CA ILE A 14 7.00 8.83 17.94
C ILE A 14 5.57 8.40 18.29
N GLY A 15 5.26 7.11 18.15
CA GLY A 15 3.97 6.55 18.50
C GLY A 15 3.64 6.75 19.99
N LEU A 16 4.60 6.48 20.88
CA LEU A 16 4.44 6.66 22.33
C LEU A 16 4.24 8.12 22.71
N VAL A 17 5.02 9.04 22.14
CA VAL A 17 4.86 10.48 22.39
C VAL A 17 3.50 10.98 21.93
N LEU A 18 3.05 10.58 20.75
CA LEU A 18 1.72 10.93 20.24
C LEU A 18 0.61 10.32 21.11
N LYS A 19 0.79 9.10 21.60
CA LYS A 19 -0.15 8.48 22.54
C LYS A 19 -0.22 9.25 23.86
N ASN A 20 0.92 9.69 24.39
CA ASN A 20 0.95 10.53 25.60
C ASN A 20 0.29 11.90 25.35
N LEU A 21 0.46 12.49 24.16
CA LEU A 21 -0.16 13.75 23.78
C LEU A 21 -1.69 13.64 23.62
N LEU A 22 -2.17 12.56 22.99
CA LEU A 22 -3.58 12.37 22.63
C LEU A 22 -4.38 11.62 23.71
N GLY A 23 -3.70 10.99 24.68
CA GLY A 23 -4.34 10.23 25.76
C GLY A 23 -5.27 9.14 25.23
N ASP A 24 -6.46 9.06 25.80
CA ASP A 24 -7.46 8.03 25.45
C ASP A 24 -8.00 8.12 24.02
N THR A 25 -7.73 9.21 23.30
CA THR A 25 -8.13 9.32 21.89
C THR A 25 -7.16 8.62 20.94
N ALA A 26 -6.02 8.12 21.41
CA ALA A 26 -5.11 7.26 20.69
C ALA A 26 -5.23 5.79 21.18
N SER A 27 -5.16 4.85 20.25
CA SER A 27 -5.19 3.41 20.54
C SER A 27 -4.10 2.68 19.77
N ASN A 28 -3.71 1.50 20.27
CA ASN A 28 -2.88 0.57 19.52
C ASN A 28 -3.79 -0.43 18.80
N GLY A 29 -3.39 -0.86 17.61
CA GLY A 29 -4.15 -1.82 16.83
C GLY A 29 -3.36 -2.36 15.65
N SER A 30 -4.00 -3.17 14.82
CA SER A 30 -3.41 -3.68 13.59
C SER A 30 -4.29 -3.36 12.40
N VAL A 31 -3.71 -2.78 11.37
CA VAL A 31 -4.40 -2.42 10.12
C VAL A 31 -5.00 -3.65 9.45
N GLN A 32 -4.31 -4.80 9.48
CA GLN A 32 -4.84 -6.05 8.95
C GLN A 32 -6.12 -6.49 9.67
N LYS A 33 -6.19 -6.31 10.99
CA LYS A 33 -7.39 -6.64 11.77
C LYS A 33 -8.58 -5.75 11.42
N ILE A 34 -8.36 -4.48 11.08
CA ILE A 34 -9.42 -3.57 10.65
C ILE A 34 -10.12 -4.08 9.40
N GLU A 35 -9.38 -4.62 8.42
CA GLU A 35 -9.97 -5.19 7.21
C GLU A 35 -10.62 -6.56 7.43
N THR A 36 -10.09 -7.39 8.32
CA THR A 36 -10.51 -8.79 8.47
C THR A 36 -11.53 -9.02 9.58
N SER A 37 -11.53 -8.20 10.63
CA SER A 37 -12.38 -8.37 11.81
C SER A 37 -13.43 -7.27 11.93
N ARG A 38 -14.71 -7.66 11.93
CA ARG A 38 -15.82 -6.73 12.16
C ARG A 38 -15.80 -6.10 13.56
N PHE A 39 -15.24 -6.77 14.55
CA PHE A 39 -15.16 -6.26 15.91
C PHE A 39 -14.03 -5.24 16.09
N ALA A 40 -12.91 -5.38 15.37
CA ALA A 40 -11.78 -4.48 15.50
C ALA A 40 -12.12 -3.03 15.09
N ARG A 41 -13.12 -2.85 14.21
CA ARG A 41 -13.57 -1.52 13.81
C ARG A 41 -14.24 -0.73 14.93
N THR A 42 -14.89 -1.43 15.86
CA THR A 42 -15.52 -0.81 17.04
C THR A 42 -14.49 -0.18 17.98
N ASP A 43 -13.26 -0.72 18.04
CA ASP A 43 -12.19 -0.17 18.87
C ASP A 43 -11.72 1.21 18.39
N LEU A 44 -12.13 1.62 17.17
CA LEU A 44 -11.83 2.93 16.59
C LEU A 44 -12.88 4.02 16.94
N GLU A 45 -13.96 3.67 17.61
CA GLU A 45 -14.96 4.65 18.03
C GLU A 45 -14.33 5.67 18.99
N ASN A 46 -14.59 6.94 18.73
CA ASN A 46 -14.05 8.07 19.49
C ASN A 46 -12.50 8.11 19.53
N ARG A 47 -11.84 7.49 18.57
CA ARG A 47 -10.38 7.56 18.43
C ARG A 47 -9.98 8.53 17.32
N LEU A 48 -8.97 9.34 17.61
CA LEU A 48 -8.33 10.21 16.61
C LEU A 48 -7.21 9.48 15.88
N LEU A 49 -6.52 8.58 16.59
CA LEU A 49 -5.32 7.92 16.08
C LEU A 49 -5.32 6.43 16.48
N MET A 50 -5.05 5.57 15.52
CA MET A 50 -4.66 4.18 15.77
C MET A 50 -3.20 3.98 15.35
N ILE A 51 -2.41 3.42 16.24
CA ILE A 51 -0.99 3.16 16.05
C ILE A 51 -0.80 1.67 15.82
N ASP A 52 -0.17 1.31 14.72
CA ASP A 52 0.28 -0.04 14.39
C ASP A 52 1.82 -0.07 14.45
N ASP A 53 2.35 -0.56 15.58
CA ASP A 53 3.79 -0.49 15.89
C ASP A 53 4.62 -1.53 15.13
N ASP A 54 3.98 -2.53 14.54
CA ASP A 54 4.63 -3.61 13.80
C ASP A 54 3.78 -3.96 12.57
N LEU A 55 3.81 -3.06 11.61
CA LEU A 55 3.06 -3.22 10.37
C LEU A 55 3.46 -4.53 9.68
N ASN A 56 2.52 -5.44 9.61
CA ASN A 56 2.72 -6.67 8.87
C ASN A 56 2.93 -6.34 7.37
N MET A 57 4.08 -6.72 6.83
CA MET A 57 4.45 -6.46 5.43
C MET A 57 3.69 -7.32 4.42
N ASN A 58 2.91 -8.30 4.88
CA ASN A 58 2.00 -9.02 3.99
C ASN A 58 0.95 -8.08 3.43
N ALA A 59 0.79 -8.12 2.10
CA ALA A 59 -0.19 -7.28 1.43
C ALA A 59 -1.62 -7.53 1.91
N LEU A 60 -2.39 -6.47 2.07
CA LEU A 60 -3.78 -6.56 2.50
C LEU A 60 -4.65 -7.26 1.45
N PRO A 61 -5.46 -8.24 1.83
CA PRO A 61 -6.39 -8.89 0.90
C PRO A 61 -7.54 -7.98 0.47
N LYS A 62 -7.88 -6.99 1.29
CA LYS A 62 -8.92 -5.98 1.05
C LYS A 62 -8.47 -4.63 1.60
N THR A 63 -9.05 -3.53 1.09
CA THR A 63 -8.71 -2.15 1.49
C THR A 63 -9.95 -1.27 1.68
N ASN A 64 -11.14 -1.85 1.60
CA ASN A 64 -12.39 -1.09 1.56
C ASN A 64 -12.66 -0.34 2.86
N TYR A 65 -12.46 -1.00 4.00
CA TYR A 65 -12.71 -0.39 5.31
C TYR A 65 -11.68 0.69 5.63
N ILE A 66 -10.40 0.44 5.37
CA ILE A 66 -9.34 1.44 5.56
C ILE A 66 -9.62 2.69 4.71
N LYS A 67 -9.97 2.51 3.43
CA LYS A 67 -10.32 3.64 2.55
C LYS A 67 -11.52 4.42 3.06
N SER A 68 -12.56 3.74 3.51
CA SER A 68 -13.77 4.37 4.05
C SER A 68 -13.48 5.14 5.34
N ILE A 69 -12.74 4.55 6.28
CA ILE A 69 -12.37 5.19 7.55
C ILE A 69 -11.52 6.43 7.31
N VAL A 70 -10.52 6.35 6.44
CA VAL A 70 -9.62 7.49 6.17
C VAL A 70 -10.34 8.64 5.47
N THR A 71 -11.38 8.40 4.68
CA THR A 71 -12.20 9.47 4.09
C THR A 71 -13.25 10.01 5.06
N ALA A 72 -13.74 9.19 5.98
CA ALA A 72 -14.73 9.56 6.99
C ALA A 72 -15.98 10.28 6.43
N GLU A 73 -16.44 9.89 5.22
CA GLU A 73 -17.54 10.56 4.52
C GLU A 73 -18.91 10.05 4.96
N ALA A 74 -18.97 8.85 5.53
CA ALA A 74 -20.24 8.21 5.92
C ALA A 74 -20.07 7.40 7.20
N LYS A 75 -21.19 7.19 7.90
CA LYS A 75 -21.25 6.26 9.02
C LYS A 75 -20.95 4.84 8.55
N MET A 76 -20.33 4.09 9.44
CA MET A 76 -19.93 2.70 9.19
C MET A 76 -20.66 1.77 10.14
N ASP A 77 -21.03 0.60 9.65
CA ASP A 77 -21.54 -0.47 10.50
C ASP A 77 -20.43 -0.99 11.41
N VAL A 78 -20.68 -0.89 12.71
CA VAL A 78 -19.82 -1.42 13.75
C VAL A 78 -20.57 -2.46 14.57
N GLU A 79 -19.86 -3.44 15.11
CA GLU A 79 -20.45 -4.55 15.82
C GLU A 79 -19.64 -4.87 17.07
N ARG A 80 -20.32 -4.95 18.21
CA ARG A 80 -19.75 -5.44 19.47
C ARG A 80 -20.25 -6.84 19.76
N LYS A 81 -19.44 -7.63 20.42
CA LYS A 81 -19.82 -9.00 20.76
C LYS A 81 -21.08 -8.99 21.63
N GLY A 82 -22.13 -9.67 21.17
CA GLY A 82 -23.42 -9.75 21.88
C GLY A 82 -24.33 -8.52 21.75
N ILE A 83 -23.98 -7.56 20.92
CA ILE A 83 -24.79 -6.36 20.63
C ILE A 83 -25.09 -6.32 19.14
N GLN A 84 -26.33 -5.95 18.78
CA GLN A 84 -26.71 -5.76 17.38
C GLN A 84 -25.83 -4.68 16.72
N SER A 85 -25.51 -4.85 15.44
CA SER A 85 -24.76 -3.84 14.68
C SER A 85 -25.49 -2.50 14.66
N TYR A 86 -24.72 -1.43 14.72
CA TYR A 86 -25.21 -0.04 14.68
C TYR A 86 -24.27 0.84 13.84
N GLN A 87 -24.78 2.01 13.43
CA GLN A 87 -24.05 2.96 12.64
C GLN A 87 -23.24 3.92 13.53
N SER A 88 -21.93 4.01 13.28
CA SER A 88 -21.03 4.91 14.02
C SER A 88 -20.16 5.73 13.08
N ASP A 89 -19.79 6.92 13.52
CA ASP A 89 -18.82 7.77 12.83
C ASP A 89 -17.41 7.35 13.23
N ILE A 90 -16.65 6.81 12.28
CA ILE A 90 -15.24 6.44 12.46
C ILE A 90 -14.37 7.41 11.68
N TYR A 91 -13.55 8.19 12.39
CA TYR A 91 -12.69 9.21 11.82
C TYR A 91 -11.21 9.05 12.19
N ALA A 92 -10.83 7.92 12.77
CA ALA A 92 -9.47 7.61 13.16
C ALA A 92 -8.50 7.70 11.98
N ARG A 93 -7.29 8.19 12.24
CA ARG A 93 -6.16 8.12 11.32
C ARG A 93 -5.23 6.99 11.74
N PHE A 94 -4.54 6.41 10.77
CA PHE A 94 -3.62 5.31 11.01
C PHE A 94 -2.19 5.82 10.96
N LEU A 95 -1.41 5.50 11.99
CA LEU A 95 0.04 5.68 12.01
C LEU A 95 0.67 4.30 12.11
N CYS A 96 1.37 3.91 11.05
CA CYS A 96 1.94 2.57 10.96
C CYS A 96 3.46 2.65 10.89
N PHE A 97 4.12 1.83 11.66
CA PHE A 97 5.57 1.70 11.66
C PHE A 97 5.97 0.36 11.04
N GLY A 98 6.93 0.39 10.11
CA GLY A 98 7.39 -0.82 9.43
C GLY A 98 8.51 -0.54 8.45
N ASN A 99 9.07 -1.59 7.88
CA ASN A 99 10.19 -1.51 6.94
C ASN A 99 9.77 -1.18 5.49
N GLY A 100 8.54 -0.73 5.28
CA GLY A 100 8.00 -0.39 3.96
C GLY A 100 6.67 0.34 4.06
N ALA A 101 5.95 0.46 2.95
CA ALA A 101 4.60 1.01 2.92
C ALA A 101 3.55 -0.11 2.94
N LEU A 102 2.33 0.27 3.34
CA LEU A 102 1.18 -0.62 3.26
C LEU A 102 0.91 -0.96 1.79
N THR A 103 0.84 -2.24 1.50
CA THR A 103 0.53 -2.77 0.17
C THR A 103 -0.76 -3.58 0.19
N ALA A 104 -1.39 -3.75 -0.95
CA ALA A 104 -2.60 -4.54 -1.11
C ALA A 104 -2.44 -5.54 -2.24
N LEU A 105 -2.97 -6.76 -2.08
CA LEU A 105 -2.87 -7.84 -3.07
C LEU A 105 -3.59 -7.49 -4.38
N TYR A 106 -4.73 -6.79 -4.27
CA TYR A 106 -5.61 -6.55 -5.43
C TYR A 106 -5.95 -5.08 -5.67
N ASP A 107 -5.56 -4.18 -4.77
CA ASP A 107 -5.87 -2.75 -4.88
C ASP A 107 -4.60 -1.93 -5.11
N HIS A 108 -4.31 -1.67 -6.37
CA HIS A 108 -3.21 -0.80 -6.80
C HIS A 108 -3.75 0.53 -7.36
N SER A 109 -4.98 0.88 -7.01
CA SER A 109 -5.62 2.11 -7.51
C SER A 109 -4.96 3.36 -6.91
N ASP A 110 -5.00 4.46 -7.66
CA ASP A 110 -4.61 5.78 -7.13
C ASP A 110 -5.41 6.15 -5.88
N GLY A 111 -6.64 5.63 -5.77
CA GLY A 111 -7.48 5.78 -4.60
C GLY A 111 -6.86 5.20 -3.32
N PHE A 112 -6.13 4.11 -3.41
CA PHE A 112 -5.40 3.51 -2.29
C PHE A 112 -4.11 4.28 -1.98
N TRP A 113 -3.29 4.58 -3.01
CA TRP A 113 -2.00 5.22 -2.84
C TRP A 113 -2.08 6.68 -2.38
N ARG A 114 -3.01 7.47 -2.91
CA ARG A 114 -3.17 8.88 -2.53
C ARG A 114 -3.59 9.10 -1.07
N ARG A 115 -4.04 8.04 -0.39
CA ARG A 115 -4.44 8.06 1.02
C ARG A 115 -3.28 7.73 1.97
N GLN A 116 -2.12 7.41 1.43
CA GLN A 116 -0.92 7.09 2.20
C GLN A 116 0.06 8.25 2.15
N LEU A 117 0.52 8.68 3.31
CA LEU A 117 1.65 9.57 3.46
C LEU A 117 2.83 8.74 3.97
N VAL A 118 3.76 8.43 3.08
CA VAL A 118 4.94 7.64 3.43
C VAL A 118 6.07 8.56 3.88
N LEU A 119 6.47 8.44 5.13
CA LEU A 119 7.61 9.15 5.69
C LEU A 119 8.78 8.17 5.83
N THR A 120 9.92 8.55 5.28
CA THR A 120 11.13 7.72 5.36
C THR A 120 12.11 8.34 6.35
N THR A 121 12.46 7.58 7.35
CA THR A 121 13.49 7.99 8.32
C THR A 121 14.88 7.96 7.67
N LYS A 122 15.80 8.76 8.21
CA LYS A 122 17.20 8.73 7.81
C LYS A 122 17.88 7.47 8.34
N ASP A 123 18.91 7.02 7.64
CA ASP A 123 19.76 5.95 8.13
C ASP A 123 20.42 6.35 9.46
N ARG A 124 20.72 5.35 10.28
CA ARG A 124 21.36 5.59 11.58
C ARG A 124 22.80 6.10 11.37
N PRO A 125 23.16 7.29 11.89
CA PRO A 125 24.56 7.68 11.97
C PRO A 125 25.38 6.66 12.78
N ALA A 126 26.60 6.37 12.35
CA ALA A 126 27.45 5.35 12.97
C ALA A 126 27.84 5.72 14.42
N ASP A 127 27.91 7.02 14.68
CA ASP A 127 28.29 7.63 15.97
C ASP A 127 27.12 7.92 16.90
N ARG A 128 25.89 7.54 16.52
CA ARG A 128 24.72 7.80 17.34
C ARG A 128 24.68 6.90 18.57
N GLU A 129 24.59 7.49 19.73
CA GLU A 129 24.22 6.82 20.97
C GLU A 129 22.70 6.77 21.14
N ASP A 130 22.18 5.64 21.64
CA ASP A 130 20.76 5.50 21.93
C ASP A 130 20.47 6.03 23.33
N ASP A 131 19.51 6.96 23.44
CA ASP A 131 19.01 7.47 24.71
C ASP A 131 17.81 6.63 25.17
N PRO A 132 17.92 5.83 26.23
CA PRO A 132 16.84 5.00 26.75
C PRO A 132 15.72 5.83 27.40
N PHE A 133 15.93 7.10 27.72
CA PHE A 133 14.98 8.00 28.36
C PHE A 133 14.38 9.03 27.39
N LEU A 134 14.61 8.88 26.10
CA LEU A 134 14.14 9.83 25.07
C LEU A 134 12.61 10.05 25.13
N VAL A 135 11.83 8.98 25.32
CA VAL A 135 10.36 9.07 25.39
C VAL A 135 9.92 9.86 26.63
N GLU A 136 10.54 9.61 27.78
CA GLU A 136 10.26 10.35 29.02
C GLU A 136 10.65 11.82 28.87
N ALA A 137 11.79 12.12 28.26
CA ALA A 137 12.23 13.49 28.02
C ALA A 137 11.25 14.23 27.11
N LEU A 138 10.88 13.65 25.97
CA LEU A 138 9.88 14.22 25.06
C LEU A 138 8.49 14.35 25.68
N SER A 139 8.12 13.42 26.56
CA SER A 139 6.83 13.46 27.27
C SER A 139 6.73 14.58 28.32
N ARG A 140 7.84 15.20 28.68
CA ARG A 140 7.84 16.40 29.53
C ARG A 140 7.64 17.70 28.72
N GLU A 141 7.77 17.62 27.40
CA GLU A 141 7.69 18.75 26.48
C GLU A 141 6.42 18.70 25.60
N LEU A 142 5.37 18.00 26.02
CA LEU A 142 4.15 17.79 25.22
C LEU A 142 3.49 19.09 24.76
N GLU A 143 3.55 20.16 25.57
CA GLU A 143 3.01 21.46 25.19
C GLU A 143 3.76 22.05 23.97
N GLY A 144 5.10 21.98 24.00
CA GLY A 144 5.93 22.41 22.87
C GLY A 144 5.71 21.56 21.62
N ILE A 145 5.56 20.25 21.79
CA ILE A 145 5.24 19.32 20.71
C ILE A 145 3.87 19.64 20.10
N LEU A 146 2.86 19.95 20.94
CA LEU A 146 1.54 20.37 20.46
C LEU A 146 1.63 21.67 19.64
N LEU A 147 2.36 22.67 20.10
CA LEU A 147 2.57 23.90 19.36
C LEU A 147 3.23 23.65 18.02
N TRP A 148 4.23 22.81 17.95
CA TRP A 148 4.87 22.40 16.71
C TRP A 148 3.89 21.67 15.75
N CYS A 149 3.02 20.81 16.27
CA CYS A 149 1.95 20.18 15.49
C CYS A 149 0.96 21.21 14.94
N LEU A 150 0.60 22.24 15.73
CA LEU A 150 -0.29 23.32 15.29
C LEU A 150 0.35 24.19 14.20
N GLU A 151 1.64 24.46 14.26
CA GLU A 151 2.39 25.10 13.16
C GLU A 151 2.31 24.26 11.86
N GLY A 152 2.47 22.95 12.00
CA GLY A 152 2.29 22.02 10.87
C GLY A 152 0.88 22.07 10.28
N LEU A 153 -0.15 22.14 11.13
CA LEU A 153 -1.55 22.30 10.71
C LEU A 153 -1.76 23.65 10.00
N GLN A 154 -1.25 24.75 10.53
CA GLN A 154 -1.35 26.06 9.89
C GLN A 154 -0.71 26.05 8.50
N ARG A 155 0.44 25.41 8.34
CA ARG A 155 1.10 25.24 7.04
C ARG A 155 0.23 24.43 6.08
N LEU A 156 -0.38 23.34 6.53
CA LEU A 156 -1.29 22.52 5.73
C LEU A 156 -2.50 23.33 5.24
N LEU A 157 -3.11 24.13 6.13
CA LEU A 157 -4.23 25.02 5.78
C LEU A 157 -3.82 26.08 4.75
N ARG A 158 -2.66 26.73 4.95
CA ARG A 158 -2.13 27.74 3.99
C ARG A 158 -1.82 27.14 2.62
N ASN A 159 -1.43 25.85 2.58
CA ASN A 159 -1.17 25.14 1.33
C ASN A 159 -2.44 24.54 0.69
N GLY A 160 -3.64 24.94 1.12
CA GLY A 160 -4.90 24.42 0.59
C GLY A 160 -5.07 22.92 0.82
N TYR A 161 -4.74 22.46 2.03
CA TYR A 161 -4.81 21.04 2.46
C TYR A 161 -3.87 20.10 1.69
N LYS A 162 -2.81 20.60 1.07
CA LYS A 162 -1.79 19.79 0.42
C LYS A 162 -0.59 19.59 1.34
N PHE A 163 -0.25 18.35 1.59
CA PHE A 163 0.93 18.00 2.38
C PHE A 163 2.21 18.40 1.64
N THR A 164 3.19 18.88 2.39
CA THR A 164 4.55 19.08 1.88
C THR A 164 5.26 17.74 1.88
N VAL A 165 5.50 17.18 0.71
CA VAL A 165 6.19 15.90 0.54
C VAL A 165 7.62 16.17 0.10
N SER A 166 8.60 15.56 0.79
CA SER A 166 10.01 15.69 0.40
C SER A 166 10.28 14.88 -0.88
N PRO A 167 11.26 15.29 -1.72
CA PRO A 167 11.64 14.52 -2.91
C PRO A 167 12.00 13.06 -2.59
N ARG A 168 12.66 12.81 -1.45
CA ARG A 168 13.00 11.46 -0.98
C ARG A 168 11.75 10.63 -0.70
N ALA A 169 10.76 11.19 0.00
CA ALA A 169 9.51 10.49 0.31
C ALA A 169 8.70 10.19 -0.96
N ALA A 170 8.65 11.13 -1.90
CA ALA A 170 8.01 10.92 -3.20
C ALA A 170 8.69 9.82 -4.00
N ALA A 171 10.01 9.83 -4.10
CA ALA A 171 10.78 8.81 -4.80
C ALA A 171 10.58 7.42 -4.18
N ASN A 172 10.56 7.33 -2.85
CA ASN A 172 10.32 6.06 -2.15
C ASN A 172 8.89 5.53 -2.40
N LEU A 173 7.89 6.40 -2.38
CA LEU A 173 6.51 5.99 -2.67
C LEU A 173 6.40 5.45 -4.11
N GLU A 174 7.03 6.11 -5.08
CA GLU A 174 7.03 5.63 -6.48
C GLU A 174 7.80 4.31 -6.64
N ALA A 175 8.91 4.12 -5.94
CA ALA A 175 9.63 2.84 -5.91
C ALA A 175 8.75 1.72 -5.34
N ILE A 176 8.03 1.99 -4.23
CA ILE A 176 7.11 1.01 -3.62
C ILE A 176 5.94 0.67 -4.55
N LYS A 177 5.35 1.68 -5.20
CA LYS A 177 4.29 1.45 -6.20
C LYS A 177 4.77 0.56 -7.33
N ARG A 178 5.97 0.82 -7.85
CA ARG A 178 6.59 -0.01 -8.89
C ARG A 178 6.79 -1.44 -8.42
N ASN A 179 7.42 -1.63 -7.26
CA ASN A 179 7.69 -2.96 -6.70
C ASN A 179 6.42 -3.74 -6.30
N SER A 180 5.31 -3.04 -6.05
CA SER A 180 4.01 -3.67 -5.79
C SER A 180 3.24 -4.03 -7.06
N ASN A 181 3.69 -3.60 -8.23
CA ASN A 181 3.06 -3.88 -9.52
C ASN A 181 3.90 -4.88 -10.32
N ASN A 182 3.80 -6.14 -9.97
CA ASN A 182 4.51 -7.23 -10.63
C ASN A 182 4.18 -7.40 -12.13
N VAL A 183 3.12 -6.76 -12.64
CA VAL A 183 2.82 -6.73 -14.08
C VAL A 183 3.86 -5.89 -14.82
N LEU A 184 4.31 -4.78 -14.23
CA LEU A 184 5.37 -3.98 -14.88
C LEU A 184 6.70 -4.73 -14.91
N ASP A 185 7.03 -5.44 -13.82
CA ASP A 185 8.23 -6.28 -13.76
C ASP A 185 8.16 -7.41 -14.79
N PHE A 186 6.99 -8.03 -14.95
CA PHE A 186 6.76 -9.01 -16.01
C PHE A 186 6.94 -8.39 -17.41
N LEU A 187 6.37 -7.22 -17.67
CA LEU A 187 6.47 -6.54 -18.97
C LEU A 187 7.90 -6.07 -19.30
N ASP A 188 8.73 -5.86 -18.28
CA ASP A 188 10.15 -5.51 -18.43
C ASP A 188 11.07 -6.76 -18.34
N SER A 189 10.50 -7.98 -18.18
CA SER A 189 11.26 -9.23 -18.05
C SER A 189 11.71 -9.79 -19.40
N GLU A 190 12.78 -10.56 -19.38
CA GLU A 190 13.31 -11.29 -20.56
C GLU A 190 12.98 -12.79 -20.46
N GLY A 191 12.97 -13.47 -21.62
CA GLY A 191 12.89 -14.93 -21.68
C GLY A 191 11.49 -15.50 -21.88
N TYR A 192 10.41 -14.80 -21.55
CA TYR A 192 9.02 -15.27 -21.72
C TYR A 192 8.40 -14.80 -23.02
N PHE A 193 8.72 -13.61 -23.46
CA PHE A 193 8.29 -13.01 -24.70
C PHE A 193 9.33 -11.98 -25.18
N ARG A 194 9.14 -11.48 -26.39
CA ARG A 194 9.88 -10.33 -26.92
C ARG A 194 8.95 -9.40 -27.68
N TYR A 195 9.30 -8.12 -27.72
CA TYR A 195 8.58 -7.12 -28.53
C TYR A 195 9.01 -7.21 -29.97
N LYS A 196 8.06 -7.50 -30.87
CA LYS A 196 8.32 -7.65 -32.31
C LYS A 196 7.03 -7.40 -33.12
N THR A 197 7.07 -6.44 -34.02
CA THR A 197 5.92 -5.87 -34.71
C THR A 197 5.08 -6.88 -35.51
N ASP A 198 5.69 -7.93 -36.06
CA ASP A 198 5.02 -8.90 -36.95
C ASP A 198 4.31 -10.04 -36.19
N PHE A 199 4.34 -9.99 -34.88
CA PHE A 199 3.79 -11.05 -34.04
C PHE A 199 2.61 -10.57 -33.21
N SER A 200 1.83 -11.53 -32.75
CA SER A 200 0.68 -11.27 -31.88
C SER A 200 0.52 -12.36 -30.83
N VAL A 201 0.01 -11.98 -29.66
CA VAL A 201 -0.30 -12.92 -28.59
C VAL A 201 -1.73 -12.70 -28.12
N SER A 202 -2.50 -13.78 -27.93
CA SER A 202 -3.83 -13.66 -27.34
C SER A 202 -3.76 -13.21 -25.88
N SER A 203 -4.81 -12.52 -25.41
CA SER A 203 -4.88 -12.11 -24.00
C SER A 203 -4.81 -13.30 -23.04
N ARG A 204 -5.27 -14.47 -23.47
CA ARG A 204 -5.18 -15.71 -22.70
C ARG A 204 -3.74 -16.20 -22.60
N ASP A 205 -3.05 -16.31 -23.73
CA ASP A 205 -1.68 -16.80 -23.77
C ASP A 205 -0.74 -15.84 -23.03
N LEU A 206 -0.95 -14.52 -23.14
CA LEU A 206 -0.22 -13.54 -22.39
C LEU A 206 -0.45 -13.70 -20.85
N TYR A 207 -1.67 -14.03 -20.46
CA TYR A 207 -1.97 -14.30 -19.06
C TYR A 207 -1.34 -15.59 -18.56
N ASP A 208 -1.27 -16.62 -19.39
CA ASP A 208 -0.62 -17.88 -19.06
C ASP A 208 0.89 -17.70 -18.94
N LEU A 209 1.54 -16.93 -19.82
CA LEU A 209 2.94 -16.51 -19.68
C LEU A 209 3.19 -15.74 -18.36
N TYR A 210 2.29 -14.82 -18.04
CA TYR A 210 2.39 -14.05 -16.80
C TYR A 210 2.28 -14.94 -15.55
N LYS A 211 1.42 -15.95 -15.55
CA LYS A 211 1.34 -16.92 -14.46
C LYS A 211 2.64 -17.71 -14.29
N MET A 212 3.23 -18.19 -15.38
CA MET A 212 4.53 -18.87 -15.36
C MET A 212 5.60 -17.97 -14.76
N TRP A 213 5.69 -16.72 -15.24
CA TRP A 213 6.62 -15.74 -14.68
C TRP A 213 6.39 -15.52 -13.18
N CYS A 214 5.14 -15.43 -12.72
CA CYS A 214 4.82 -15.30 -11.31
C CYS A 214 5.27 -16.50 -10.49
N GLU A 215 5.10 -17.72 -11.00
CA GLU A 215 5.56 -18.95 -10.33
C GLU A 215 7.09 -18.96 -10.20
N ASP A 216 7.82 -18.62 -11.28
CA ASP A 216 9.28 -18.57 -11.30
C ASP A 216 9.85 -17.48 -10.37
N ASN A 217 9.12 -16.39 -10.17
CA ASN A 217 9.52 -15.27 -9.32
C ASN A 217 8.86 -15.25 -7.94
N ALA A 218 8.19 -16.35 -7.53
CA ALA A 218 7.54 -16.51 -6.24
C ALA A 218 6.57 -15.38 -5.88
N CYS A 219 5.82 -14.87 -6.86
CA CYS A 219 4.82 -13.83 -6.67
C CYS A 219 3.41 -14.32 -7.06
N HIS A 220 2.38 -13.60 -6.61
CA HIS A 220 1.00 -13.96 -6.91
C HIS A 220 0.49 -13.24 -8.15
N PRO A 221 -0.11 -13.97 -9.12
CA PRO A 221 -0.66 -13.36 -10.32
C PRO A 221 -1.91 -12.52 -10.01
N VAL A 222 -2.00 -11.34 -10.63
CA VAL A 222 -3.24 -10.55 -10.64
C VAL A 222 -4.26 -11.19 -11.60
N SER A 223 -5.51 -10.74 -11.59
CA SER A 223 -6.53 -11.27 -12.51
C SER A 223 -6.19 -10.95 -13.98
N ALA A 224 -6.68 -11.79 -14.90
CA ALA A 224 -6.50 -11.59 -16.36
C ALA A 224 -7.04 -10.23 -16.84
N ALA A 225 -8.16 -9.77 -16.28
CA ALA A 225 -8.72 -8.45 -16.59
C ALA A 225 -7.77 -7.32 -16.17
N ARG A 226 -7.12 -7.45 -15.00
CA ARG A 226 -6.15 -6.49 -14.51
C ARG A 226 -4.89 -6.49 -15.36
N LEU A 227 -4.31 -7.65 -15.67
CA LEU A 227 -3.17 -7.74 -16.58
C LEU A 227 -3.47 -7.02 -17.90
N SER A 228 -4.61 -7.33 -18.52
CA SER A 228 -5.00 -6.68 -19.77
C SER A 228 -5.15 -5.17 -19.65
N SER A 229 -5.67 -4.67 -18.54
CA SER A 229 -5.77 -3.23 -18.26
C SER A 229 -4.40 -2.56 -18.14
N GLU A 230 -3.48 -3.17 -17.40
CA GLU A 230 -2.11 -2.66 -17.21
C GLU A 230 -1.32 -2.66 -18.53
N VAL A 231 -1.44 -3.74 -19.32
CA VAL A 231 -0.83 -3.82 -20.65
C VAL A 231 -1.38 -2.74 -21.58
N ASN A 232 -2.71 -2.51 -21.58
CA ASN A 232 -3.33 -1.44 -22.37
C ASN A 232 -2.82 -0.05 -21.97
N GLN A 233 -2.67 0.23 -20.68
CA GLN A 233 -2.14 1.51 -20.18
C GLN A 233 -0.69 1.74 -20.60
N ASN A 234 0.09 0.68 -20.74
CA ASN A 234 1.49 0.72 -21.13
C ASN A 234 1.71 0.46 -22.63
N ALA A 235 0.65 0.23 -23.41
CA ALA A 235 0.73 -0.20 -24.81
C ALA A 235 1.55 0.78 -25.67
N ALA A 236 1.33 2.09 -25.51
CA ALA A 236 2.08 3.11 -26.24
C ALA A 236 3.59 3.09 -25.90
N ARG A 237 3.96 2.87 -24.65
CA ARG A 237 5.35 2.74 -24.19
C ARG A 237 6.04 1.52 -24.79
N LEU A 238 5.30 0.43 -24.93
CA LEU A 238 5.80 -0.87 -25.35
C LEU A 238 5.63 -1.12 -26.86
N ASN A 239 5.10 -0.15 -27.59
CA ASN A 239 4.74 -0.28 -29.02
C ASN A 239 3.81 -1.47 -29.29
N LEU A 240 2.84 -1.69 -28.41
CA LEU A 240 1.81 -2.71 -28.53
C LEU A 240 0.51 -2.11 -29.04
N GLU A 241 -0.22 -2.85 -29.87
CA GLU A 241 -1.56 -2.47 -30.31
C GLU A 241 -2.61 -3.47 -29.80
N PRO A 242 -3.54 -3.03 -28.93
CA PRO A 242 -4.67 -3.88 -28.53
C PRO A 242 -5.54 -4.21 -29.75
N THR A 243 -5.90 -5.47 -29.90
CA THR A 243 -6.73 -5.92 -31.02
C THR A 243 -7.73 -6.98 -30.61
N ASN A 244 -8.87 -7.00 -31.31
CA ASN A 244 -9.86 -8.07 -31.18
C ASN A 244 -9.76 -9.09 -32.35
N ASN A 245 -8.72 -9.01 -33.17
CA ASN A 245 -8.62 -9.68 -34.48
C ASN A 245 -7.45 -10.67 -34.55
N ILE A 246 -7.14 -11.37 -33.47
CA ILE A 246 -6.19 -12.48 -33.54
C ILE A 246 -6.93 -13.74 -33.90
N TYR A 247 -6.44 -14.45 -34.94
CA TYR A 247 -7.03 -15.69 -35.40
C TYR A 247 -6.20 -16.87 -34.86
N LEU A 248 -6.83 -17.72 -34.05
CA LEU A 248 -6.24 -18.97 -33.60
C LEU A 248 -6.32 -20.05 -34.71
N PRO A 249 -5.51 -21.11 -34.61
CA PRO A 249 -5.69 -22.30 -35.42
C PRO A 249 -7.13 -22.79 -35.33
N GLY A 250 -7.80 -22.97 -36.48
CA GLY A 250 -9.25 -23.28 -36.51
C GLY A 250 -10.17 -22.07 -36.77
N GLY A 251 -9.63 -20.87 -37.02
CA GLY A 251 -10.38 -19.68 -37.45
C GLY A 251 -11.11 -18.92 -36.33
N ARG A 252 -10.95 -19.32 -35.10
CA ARG A 252 -11.57 -18.63 -33.96
C ARG A 252 -10.87 -17.29 -33.72
N ARG A 253 -11.68 -16.21 -33.68
CA ARG A 253 -11.23 -14.86 -33.42
C ARG A 253 -11.19 -14.58 -31.91
N VAL A 254 -10.07 -14.02 -31.42
CA VAL A 254 -9.84 -13.71 -29.99
C VAL A 254 -9.22 -12.33 -29.82
N ARG A 255 -9.29 -11.82 -28.60
CA ARG A 255 -8.64 -10.57 -28.17
C ARG A 255 -7.17 -10.83 -27.84
N GLY A 256 -6.33 -9.80 -28.04
CA GLY A 256 -4.94 -9.84 -27.66
C GLY A 256 -4.18 -8.58 -28.07
N PHE A 257 -2.88 -8.72 -28.28
CA PHE A 257 -1.97 -7.61 -28.57
C PHE A 257 -1.11 -7.94 -29.78
N LEU A 258 -0.95 -6.98 -30.69
CA LEU A 258 0.06 -6.98 -31.74
C LEU A 258 1.35 -6.39 -31.19
N GLY A 259 2.48 -6.76 -31.78
CA GLY A 259 3.80 -6.25 -31.42
C GLY A 259 4.52 -7.09 -30.36
N ILE A 260 4.05 -8.30 -30.06
CA ILE A 260 4.63 -9.19 -29.07
C ILE A 260 4.65 -10.64 -29.54
N GLU A 261 5.78 -11.32 -29.36
CA GLU A 261 6.00 -12.73 -29.70
C GLU A 261 6.23 -13.52 -28.40
N ALA A 262 5.45 -14.58 -28.18
CA ALA A 262 5.69 -15.51 -27.09
C ALA A 262 6.92 -16.38 -27.42
N LEU A 263 7.83 -16.53 -26.44
CA LEU A 263 9.03 -17.38 -26.56
C LEU A 263 8.85 -18.71 -25.87
N VAL A 264 7.98 -18.76 -24.87
CA VAL A 264 7.66 -19.96 -24.09
C VAL A 264 6.16 -20.20 -24.19
N TYR A 265 5.76 -21.46 -24.28
CA TYR A 265 4.36 -21.85 -24.23
C TYR A 265 4.16 -22.72 -23.00
N PRO A 266 3.10 -22.47 -22.19
CA PRO A 266 2.77 -23.36 -21.10
C PRO A 266 2.56 -24.77 -21.64
N CYS A 267 3.14 -25.76 -21.00
CA CYS A 267 2.88 -27.17 -21.32
C CYS A 267 1.37 -27.45 -21.17
N PRO A 268 0.73 -28.13 -22.13
CA PRO A 268 -0.72 -28.34 -22.12
C PRO A 268 -1.19 -29.14 -20.91
#